data_113b9f3fa0c999be8dda04bfdc2c8ffe
#
_entry.id   113b9f3fa0c999be8dda04bfdc2c8ffe
#
_cell.length_a   1.000
_cell.length_b   1.000
_cell.length_c   1.000
_cell.angle_alpha   90.00
_cell.angle_beta   90.00
_cell.angle_gamma   90.00
#
_symmetry.space_group_name_H-M   'P 1'
#
loop_
_entity.id
_entity.type
_entity.pdbx_description
1 polymer ?
#
loop_
_entity_poly.entity_id
_entity_poly.type
_entity_poly.pdbx_seq_one_letter_code
_entity_poly.pdbx_strand_id
1 'polypeptide(L)' 'MPANGEIIERTVLDFQKVQAHMKNARRENATETYEGLKKDYRSLKAVLTSLGVNLTDIDEIKE' A
#
# COMPACT_ATOMS: atom_id res chain seq x y z
N MET A 1 21.27 6.33 12.37
CA MET A 1 20.64 6.26 11.07
C MET A 1 19.65 5.12 11.04
N PRO A 2 18.39 5.36 10.66
CA PRO A 2 17.50 4.23 10.49
C PRO A 2 18.04 3.38 9.35
N ALA A 3 18.10 2.09 9.59
CA ALA A 3 18.48 1.16 8.55
C ALA A 3 17.41 1.16 7.47
N ASN A 4 17.81 1.02 6.21
CA ASN A 4 16.86 0.93 5.10
C ASN A 4 15.82 -0.15 5.35
N GLY A 5 16.20 -1.24 6.04
CA GLY A 5 15.30 -2.32 6.40
C GLY A 5 14.13 -1.87 7.26
N GLU A 6 14.36 -0.93 8.19
CA GLU A 6 13.28 -0.41 9.03
C GLU A 6 12.29 0.42 8.23
N ILE A 7 12.81 1.24 7.30
CA ILE A 7 11.98 2.06 6.43
C ILE A 7 11.14 1.15 5.54
N ILE A 8 11.77 0.16 4.95
CA ILE A 8 11.08 -0.81 4.07
C ILE A 8 9.99 -1.55 4.85
N GLU A 9 10.33 -2.05 6.04
CA GLU A 9 9.36 -2.78 6.86
C GLU A 9 8.15 -1.93 7.20
N ARG A 10 8.38 -0.70 7.64
CA ARG A 10 7.28 0.21 7.99
C ARG A 10 6.42 0.52 6.77
N THR A 11 7.05 0.79 5.63
CA THR A 11 6.32 1.10 4.41
C THR A 11 5.51 -0.09 3.92
N VAL A 12 6.06 -1.30 4.02
CA VAL A 12 5.33 -2.53 3.67
C VAL A 12 4.11 -2.70 4.58
N LEU A 13 4.26 -2.47 5.89
CA LEU A 13 3.14 -2.58 6.81
C LEU A 13 2.05 -1.56 6.49
N ASP A 14 2.43 -0.32 6.18
CA ASP A 14 1.49 0.72 5.78
C ASP A 14 0.78 0.34 4.48
N PHE A 15 1.52 -0.21 3.53
CA PHE A 15 0.98 -0.66 2.25
C PHE A 15 -0.05 -1.78 2.46
N GLN A 16 0.26 -2.75 3.32
CA GLN A 16 -0.68 -3.83 3.62
C GLN A 16 -1.93 -3.30 4.32
N LYS A 17 -1.75 -2.34 5.23
CA LYS A 17 -2.88 -1.73 5.95
C LYS A 17 -3.81 -0.99 4.99
N VAL A 18 -3.26 -0.18 4.08
CA VAL A 18 -4.09 0.56 3.14
C VAL A 18 -4.83 -0.39 2.20
N GLN A 19 -4.21 -1.49 1.81
CA GLN A 19 -4.88 -2.50 0.98
C GLN A 19 -6.04 -3.15 1.72
N ALA A 20 -5.88 -3.44 3.00
CA ALA A 20 -6.96 -4.00 3.81
C ALA A 20 -8.15 -3.04 3.87
N HIS A 21 -7.88 -1.75 4.06
CA HIS A 21 -8.93 -0.72 4.06
C HIS A 21 -9.60 -0.58 2.69
N MET A 22 -8.83 -0.70 1.61
CA MET A 22 -9.39 -0.66 0.25
C MET A 22 -10.33 -1.83 0.00
N LYS A 23 -9.97 -3.03 0.46
CA LYS A 23 -10.83 -4.20 0.34
C LYS A 23 -12.13 -4.01 1.11
N ASN A 24 -12.06 -3.44 2.31
CA ASN A 24 -13.25 -3.15 3.11
C ASN A 24 -14.13 -2.12 2.41
N ALA A 25 -13.54 -1.05 1.89
CA ALA A 25 -14.28 -0.01 1.19
C ALA A 25 -14.98 -0.56 -0.06
N ARG A 26 -14.31 -1.45 -0.79
CA ARG A 26 -14.89 -2.09 -1.97
C ARG A 26 -16.09 -2.95 -1.57
N ARG A 27 -15.95 -3.74 -0.51
CA ARG A 27 -17.03 -4.61 -0.02
C ARG A 27 -18.24 -3.81 0.41
N GLU A 28 -18.04 -2.62 0.98
CA GLU A 28 -19.09 -1.76 1.46
C GLU A 28 -19.60 -0.77 0.39
N ASN A 29 -19.07 -0.87 -0.81
CA ASN A 29 -19.39 0.06 -1.92
C ASN A 29 -19.10 1.52 -1.58
N ALA A 30 -18.11 1.77 -0.74
CA ALA A 30 -17.69 3.11 -0.36
C ALA A 30 -16.71 3.67 -1.40
N THR A 31 -17.25 4.10 -2.55
CA THR A 31 -16.46 4.49 -3.71
C THR A 31 -15.51 5.64 -3.43
N GLU A 32 -15.99 6.68 -2.75
CA GLU A 32 -15.14 7.84 -2.44
C GLU A 32 -14.01 7.47 -1.49
N THR A 33 -14.32 6.65 -0.48
CA THR A 33 -13.31 6.14 0.46
C THR A 33 -12.27 5.32 -0.28
N TYR A 34 -12.72 4.45 -1.16
CA TYR A 34 -11.82 3.63 -1.98
C TYR A 34 -10.87 4.49 -2.80
N GLU A 35 -11.40 5.52 -3.47
CA GLU A 35 -10.57 6.40 -4.30
C GLU A 35 -9.54 7.17 -3.48
N GLY A 36 -9.90 7.61 -2.29
CA GLY A 36 -8.97 8.27 -1.37
C GLY A 36 -7.85 7.33 -0.93
N LEU A 37 -8.20 6.11 -0.56
CA LEU A 37 -7.23 5.10 -0.16
C LEU A 37 -6.33 4.69 -1.34
N LYS A 38 -6.86 4.68 -2.54
CA LYS A 38 -6.11 4.34 -3.73
C LYS A 38 -4.95 5.31 -3.99
N LYS A 39 -5.12 6.58 -3.66
CA LYS A 39 -4.04 7.56 -3.76
C LYS A 39 -2.89 7.20 -2.83
N ASP A 40 -3.21 6.84 -1.59
CA ASP A 40 -2.19 6.40 -0.63
C ASP A 40 -1.54 5.11 -1.09
N TYR A 41 -2.32 4.19 -1.59
CA TYR A 41 -1.85 2.92 -2.15
C TYR A 41 -0.81 3.16 -3.25
N ARG A 42 -1.11 4.06 -4.19
CA ARG A 42 -0.19 4.37 -5.29
C ARG A 42 1.09 5.03 -4.80
N SER A 43 0.98 5.93 -3.83
CA SER A 43 2.13 6.61 -3.25
C SER A 43 3.06 5.62 -2.55
N LEU A 44 2.50 4.73 -1.75
CA LEU A 44 3.27 3.70 -1.05
C LEU A 44 3.92 2.73 -2.05
N LYS A 45 3.19 2.38 -3.10
CA LYS A 45 3.71 1.52 -4.14
C LYS A 45 4.91 2.14 -4.84
N ALA A 46 4.85 3.44 -5.13
CA ALA A 46 5.96 4.16 -5.75
C ALA A 46 7.18 4.20 -4.82
N VAL A 47 6.97 4.43 -3.52
CA VAL A 47 8.05 4.43 -2.54
C VAL A 47 8.71 3.05 -2.49
N LEU A 48 7.93 2.00 -2.38
CA LEU A 48 8.46 0.64 -2.30
C LEU A 48 9.22 0.26 -3.56
N THR A 49 8.72 0.65 -4.73
CA THR A 49 9.38 0.40 -5.99
C THR A 49 10.74 1.12 -6.04
N SER A 50 10.79 2.37 -5.56
CA SER A 50 12.04 3.12 -5.55
C SER A 50 13.04 2.55 -4.56
N LEU A 51 12.59 1.83 -3.53
CA LEU A 51 13.45 1.16 -2.57
C LEU A 51 13.89 -0.23 -3.06
N GLY A 52 13.46 -0.64 -4.24
CA GLY A 52 13.85 -1.93 -4.82
C GLY A 52 13.04 -3.11 -4.31
N VAL A 53 11.90 -2.87 -3.69
CA VAL A 53 11.06 -3.94 -3.16
C VAL A 53 10.24 -4.57 -4.28
N ASN A 54 10.25 -5.89 -4.34
CA ASN A 54 9.43 -6.63 -5.30
C ASN A 54 8.00 -6.71 -4.74
N LEU A 55 7.05 -6.15 -5.46
CA LEU A 55 5.66 -6.05 -5.03
C LEU A 55 4.80 -7.26 -5.42
N THR A 56 5.36 -8.22 -6.14
CA THR A 56 4.60 -9.36 -6.67
C THR A 56 3.79 -10.07 -5.58
N ASP A 57 4.40 -10.30 -4.43
CA ASP A 57 3.76 -11.05 -3.35
C ASP A 57 2.96 -10.19 -2.39
N ILE A 58 3.22 -8.90 -2.32
CA ILE A 58 2.58 -8.02 -1.34
C ILE A 58 1.50 -7.12 -1.95
N ASP A 59 1.47 -6.92 -3.25
CA ASP A 59 0.46 -6.13 -3.92
C ASP A 59 -0.76 -7.00 -4.23
N GLU A 60 -1.75 -6.97 -3.36
CA GLU A 60 -2.97 -7.77 -3.51
C GLU A 60 -4.02 -7.08 -4.37
N ILE A 61 -4.02 -5.74 -4.39
CA ILE A 61 -4.99 -4.96 -5.18
C ILE A 61 -4.64 -4.97 -6.66
N LYS A 62 -3.36 -4.84 -6.98
CA LYS A 62 -2.83 -4.91 -8.36
C LYS A 62 -3.44 -3.88 -9.30
N GLU A 63 -3.49 -2.64 -8.86
CA GLU A 63 -3.97 -1.53 -9.69
C GLU A 63 -2.90 -0.55 -10.12
#